data_6cf2fb0150433cf8307b059b2778836d
#
_entry.id   6cf2fb0150433cf8307b059b2778836d
#
_cell.length_a   1.000
_cell.length_b   1.000
_cell.length_c   1.000
_cell.angle_alpha   90.00
_cell.angle_beta   90.00
_cell.angle_gamma   90.00
#
_symmetry.space_group_name_H-M   'P 1'
#
loop_
_entity.id
_entity.type
_entity.pdbx_description
1 polymer ?
#
loop_
_entity_poly.entity_id
_entity_poly.type
_entity_poly.pdbx_seq_one_letter_code
_entity_poly.pdbx_strand_id
1 'polypeptide(L)'
;DVAKYCRQVITKIADGSDNKQLCCMDFLINDISKNSLKQAMIVEQLYDNNRLSGLMYCNYMTESLISSDIKNMIELFEMHDQVFILKDTEVYKLHVTKENVHKMFLN
;
A
#
# COMPACT_ATOMS: atom_id res chain seq x y z
N ASP A 1 -12.97 -14.56 -2.56
CA ASP A 1 -13.04 -13.11 -2.72
C ASP A 1 -12.01 -12.43 -1.82
N VAL A 2 -11.05 -11.74 -2.43
CA VAL A 2 -9.95 -11.06 -1.73
C VAL A 2 -10.48 -10.01 -0.76
N ALA A 3 -11.47 -9.23 -1.16
CA ALA A 3 -12.04 -8.18 -0.31
C ALA A 3 -12.67 -8.75 0.96
N LYS A 4 -13.39 -9.87 0.85
CA LYS A 4 -13.99 -10.56 1.98
C LYS A 4 -12.92 -11.09 2.94
N TYR A 5 -11.87 -11.70 2.39
CA TYR A 5 -10.75 -12.22 3.17
C TYR A 5 -10.04 -11.09 3.94
N CYS A 6 -9.75 -9.98 3.28
CA CYS A 6 -9.08 -8.85 3.93
C CYS A 6 -9.93 -8.25 5.04
N ARG A 7 -11.25 -8.12 4.85
CA ARG A 7 -12.14 -7.66 5.93
C ARG A 7 -12.11 -8.58 7.13
N GLN A 8 -12.09 -9.90 6.92
CA GLN A 8 -11.99 -10.87 8.01
C GLN A 8 -10.67 -10.72 8.78
N VAL A 9 -9.56 -10.55 8.08
CA VAL A 9 -8.23 -10.36 8.68
C VAL A 9 -8.21 -9.06 9.51
N ILE A 10 -8.68 -7.96 8.94
CA ILE A 10 -8.75 -6.66 9.64
C ILE A 10 -9.58 -6.76 10.92
N THR A 11 -10.73 -7.41 10.84
CA THR A 11 -11.61 -7.60 12.00
C THR A 11 -10.91 -8.39 13.10
N LYS A 12 -10.22 -9.47 12.76
CA LYS A 12 -9.47 -10.27 13.73
C LYS A 12 -8.36 -9.47 14.41
N ILE A 13 -7.64 -8.67 13.64
CA ILE A 13 -6.56 -7.82 14.17
C ILE A 13 -7.16 -6.79 15.12
N ALA A 14 -8.24 -6.13 14.73
CA ALA A 14 -8.90 -5.12 15.55
C ALA A 14 -9.41 -5.72 16.86
N ASP A 15 -10.07 -6.88 16.81
CA ASP A 15 -10.60 -7.55 17.98
C ASP A 15 -9.50 -7.99 18.95
N GLY A 16 -8.33 -8.41 18.43
CA GLY A 16 -7.20 -8.84 19.24
C GLY A 16 -6.36 -7.71 19.82
N SER A 17 -6.59 -6.47 19.42
CA SER A 17 -5.71 -5.36 19.80
C SER A 17 -5.99 -4.77 21.18
N ASP A 18 -7.15 -5.02 21.77
CA ASP A 18 -7.56 -4.49 23.10
C ASP A 18 -7.37 -2.96 23.19
N ASN A 19 -7.72 -2.24 22.16
CA ASN A 19 -7.57 -0.76 22.04
C ASN A 19 -6.12 -0.28 22.08
N LYS A 20 -5.15 -1.16 21.89
CA LYS A 20 -3.75 -0.77 21.77
C LYS A 20 -3.47 -0.26 20.37
N GLN A 21 -2.49 0.62 20.24
CA GLN A 21 -2.00 1.02 18.93
C GLN A 21 -1.27 -0.16 18.27
N LEU A 22 -1.52 -0.32 16.97
CA LEU A 22 -0.94 -1.41 16.19
C LEU A 22 0.10 -0.86 15.23
N CYS A 23 1.11 -1.68 14.97
CA CYS A 23 2.01 -1.47 13.84
C CYS A 23 1.88 -2.70 12.94
N CYS A 24 1.27 -2.53 11.80
CA CYS A 24 1.02 -3.62 10.86
C CYS A 24 1.86 -3.44 9.61
N MET A 25 2.42 -4.54 9.10
CA MET A 25 3.10 -4.58 7.81
C MET A 25 2.37 -5.56 6.91
N ASP A 26 1.91 -5.09 5.78
CA ASP A 26 1.17 -5.91 4.83
C ASP A 26 2.06 -6.27 3.65
N PHE A 27 2.35 -7.56 3.53
CA PHE A 27 3.11 -8.11 2.41
C PHE A 27 2.22 -8.75 1.33
N LEU A 28 0.97 -9.05 1.67
CA LEU A 28 0.02 -9.66 0.75
C LEU A 28 -0.33 -8.72 -0.41
N ILE A 29 -0.40 -7.43 -0.11
CA ILE A 29 -0.77 -6.42 -1.11
C ILE A 29 0.18 -6.41 -2.32
N ASN A 30 1.45 -6.70 -2.10
CA ASN A 30 2.41 -6.82 -3.19
C ASN A 30 2.07 -7.97 -4.13
N ASP A 31 1.70 -9.12 -3.58
CA ASP A 31 1.33 -10.28 -4.38
C ASP A 31 0.04 -10.03 -5.17
N ILE A 32 -0.89 -9.32 -4.58
CA ILE A 32 -2.11 -8.90 -5.27
C ILE A 32 -1.78 -7.96 -6.43
N SER A 33 -0.88 -6.99 -6.21
CA SER A 33 -0.51 -6.00 -7.22
C SER A 33 0.21 -6.61 -8.43
N LYS A 34 0.95 -7.70 -8.24
CA LYS A 34 1.60 -8.43 -9.34
C LYS A 34 0.60 -8.91 -10.39
N ASN A 35 -0.60 -9.27 -9.96
CA ASN A 35 -1.65 -9.76 -10.84
C ASN A 35 -2.55 -8.63 -11.33
N SER A 36 -2.88 -7.67 -10.46
CA SER A 36 -3.72 -6.55 -10.80
C SER A 36 -3.55 -5.41 -9.81
N LEU A 37 -3.04 -4.29 -10.29
CA LEU A 37 -2.96 -3.08 -9.48
C LEU A 37 -4.35 -2.59 -9.05
N LYS A 38 -5.36 -2.76 -9.89
CA LYS A 38 -6.74 -2.40 -9.55
C LYS A 38 -7.26 -3.19 -8.35
N GLN A 39 -6.94 -4.48 -8.27
CA GLN A 39 -7.32 -5.29 -7.11
C GLN A 39 -6.60 -4.83 -5.84
N ALA A 40 -5.32 -4.49 -5.96
CA ALA A 40 -4.57 -3.93 -4.86
C ALA A 40 -5.21 -2.62 -4.36
N MET A 41 -5.64 -1.75 -5.27
CA MET A 41 -6.30 -0.50 -4.91
C MET A 41 -7.63 -0.72 -4.20
N ILE A 42 -8.38 -1.75 -4.56
CA ILE A 42 -9.61 -2.13 -3.84
C ILE A 42 -9.29 -2.54 -2.41
N VAL A 43 -8.25 -3.33 -2.21
CA VAL A 43 -7.81 -3.75 -0.87
C VAL A 43 -7.36 -2.54 -0.04
N GLU A 44 -6.58 -1.64 -0.64
CA GLU A 44 -6.16 -0.39 0.00
C GLU A 44 -7.36 0.45 0.44
N GLN A 45 -8.39 0.54 -0.39
CA GLN A 45 -9.61 1.27 -0.06
C GLN A 45 -10.33 0.63 1.14
N LEU A 46 -10.30 -0.69 1.25
CA LEU A 46 -10.86 -1.39 2.40
C LEU A 46 -10.10 -1.05 3.69
N TYR A 47 -8.77 -0.96 3.62
CA TYR A 47 -7.97 -0.56 4.77
C TYR A 47 -8.28 0.88 5.17
N ASP A 48 -8.44 1.78 4.22
CA ASP A 48 -8.78 3.17 4.48
C ASP A 48 -10.16 3.31 5.13
N ASN A 49 -11.14 2.53 4.68
CA ASN A 49 -12.50 2.54 5.21
C ASN A 49 -12.61 1.89 6.60
N ASN A 50 -11.68 1.01 6.95
CA ASN A 50 -11.68 0.26 8.21
C ASN A 50 -10.41 0.52 9.00
N ARG A 51 -10.04 1.78 9.15
CA ARG A 51 -8.78 2.17 9.79
C ARG A 51 -8.62 1.56 11.17
N LEU A 52 -7.48 0.93 11.36
CA LEU A 52 -7.03 0.44 12.64
C LEU A 52 -6.29 1.57 13.38
N SER A 53 -6.36 1.53 14.71
CA SER A 53 -5.56 2.45 15.53
C SER A 53 -4.09 2.07 15.43
N GLY A 54 -3.25 2.99 14.93
CA GLY A 54 -1.80 2.78 14.80
C GLY A 54 -1.28 3.01 13.40
N LEU A 55 -0.16 2.36 13.09
CA LEU A 55 0.53 2.49 11.81
C LEU A 55 0.30 1.27 10.94
N MET A 56 0.07 1.49 9.66
CA MET A 56 -0.04 0.42 8.69
C MET A 56 0.87 0.70 7.50
N TYR A 57 1.74 -0.26 7.21
CA TYR A 57 2.66 -0.19 6.08
C TYR A 57 2.22 -1.14 4.99
N CYS A 58 2.02 -0.60 3.79
CA CYS A 58 1.71 -1.39 2.60
C CYS A 58 2.98 -1.48 1.76
N ASN A 59 3.55 -2.66 1.67
CA ASN A 59 4.84 -2.88 1.03
C ASN A 59 4.66 -3.35 -0.41
N TYR A 60 5.28 -2.65 -1.33
CA TYR A 60 5.28 -2.98 -2.76
C TYR A 60 6.71 -3.11 -3.28
N MET A 61 6.95 -4.14 -4.08
CA MET A 61 8.18 -4.23 -4.86
C MET A 61 8.05 -3.34 -6.10
N THR A 62 9.13 -2.64 -6.45
CA THR A 62 9.12 -1.76 -7.63
C THR A 62 8.76 -2.52 -8.91
N GLU A 63 9.22 -3.76 -9.04
CA GLU A 63 8.89 -4.61 -10.21
C GLU A 63 7.39 -4.84 -10.37
N SER A 64 6.65 -4.85 -9.27
CA SER A 64 5.20 -5.02 -9.31
C SER A 64 4.46 -3.78 -9.82
N LEU A 65 5.09 -2.63 -9.74
CA LEU A 65 4.50 -1.33 -10.11
C LEU A 65 4.93 -0.83 -11.49
N ILE A 66 6.15 -1.15 -11.91
CA ILE A 66 6.75 -0.63 -13.15
C ILE A 66 5.91 -0.91 -14.40
N SER A 67 5.24 -2.06 -14.44
CA SER A 67 4.37 -2.43 -15.56
C SER A 67 3.03 -1.69 -15.56
N SER A 68 2.76 -0.93 -14.51
CA SER A 68 1.48 -0.24 -14.33
C SER A 68 1.49 1.13 -14.99
N ASP A 69 0.31 1.63 -15.31
CA ASP A 69 0.12 2.99 -15.79
C ASP A 69 0.52 3.97 -14.67
N ILE A 70 1.25 5.02 -15.04
CA ILE A 70 1.67 6.06 -14.10
C ILE A 70 0.49 6.68 -13.35
N LYS A 71 -0.65 6.84 -14.01
CA LYS A 71 -1.86 7.35 -13.37
C LYS A 71 -2.30 6.46 -12.21
N ASN A 72 -2.30 5.15 -12.42
CA ASN A 72 -2.67 4.19 -11.38
C ASN A 72 -1.65 4.17 -10.23
N MET A 73 -0.37 4.32 -10.54
CA MET A 73 0.67 4.42 -9.51
C MET A 73 0.46 5.65 -8.64
N ILE A 74 0.16 6.80 -9.24
CA ILE A 74 -0.09 8.04 -8.50
C ILE A 74 -1.33 7.88 -7.63
N GLU A 75 -2.42 7.34 -8.16
CA GLU A 75 -3.63 7.07 -7.38
C GLU A 75 -3.35 6.18 -6.17
N LEU A 76 -2.57 5.12 -6.37
CA LEU A 76 -2.16 4.24 -5.27
C LEU A 76 -1.39 4.99 -4.20
N PHE A 77 -0.40 5.80 -4.60
CA PHE A 77 0.43 6.54 -3.66
C PHE A 77 -0.37 7.60 -2.90
N GLU A 78 -1.31 8.26 -3.56
CA GLU A 78 -2.17 9.28 -2.95
C GLU A 78 -3.15 8.70 -1.92
N MET A 79 -3.38 7.39 -1.93
CA MET A 79 -4.19 6.72 -0.90
C MET A 79 -3.47 6.61 0.45
N HIS A 80 -2.20 6.97 0.50
CA HIS A 80 -1.37 6.87 1.70
C HIS A 80 -0.96 8.25 2.20
N ASP A 81 -0.80 8.40 3.51
CA ASP A 81 -0.35 9.65 4.12
C ASP A 81 1.10 9.97 3.75
N GLN A 82 1.93 8.93 3.64
CA GLN A 82 3.34 9.06 3.30
C GLN A 82 3.79 7.89 2.43
N VAL A 83 4.69 8.17 1.52
CA VAL A 83 5.30 7.16 0.66
C VAL A 83 6.82 7.21 0.83
N PHE A 84 7.41 6.06 1.13
CA PHE A 84 8.86 5.91 1.25
C PHE A 84 9.37 4.93 0.21
N ILE A 85 10.55 5.23 -0.31
CA ILE A 85 11.25 4.35 -1.25
C ILE A 85 12.52 3.86 -0.59
N LEU A 86 12.68 2.54 -0.56
CA LEU A 86 13.91 1.90 -0.10
C LEU A 86 14.74 1.55 -1.33
N LYS A 87 15.93 2.11 -1.40
CA LYS A 87 16.87 1.84 -2.49
C LYS A 87 18.24 1.62 -1.89
N ASP A 88 18.83 0.46 -2.16
CA ASP A 88 20.08 0.03 -1.55
C ASP A 88 19.95 0.04 -0.01
N THR A 89 20.71 0.86 0.67
CA THR A 89 20.65 0.99 2.13
C THR A 89 19.99 2.29 2.58
N GLU A 90 19.37 3.02 1.66
CA GLU A 90 18.80 4.33 1.94
C GLU A 90 17.29 4.35 1.83
N VAL A 91 16.67 5.24 2.59
CA VAL A 91 15.23 5.46 2.59
C VAL A 91 14.95 6.89 2.15
N TYR A 92 14.13 7.05 1.13
CA TYR A 92 13.76 8.36 0.60
C TYR A 92 12.26 8.58 0.77
N LYS A 93 11.89 9.77 1.22
CA LYS A 93 10.49 10.17 1.23
C LYS A 93 10.12 10.72 -0.16
N LEU A 94 9.08 10.15 -0.75
CA LEU A 94 8.60 10.58 -2.05
C LEU A 94 7.51 11.65 -1.90
N HIS A 95 7.71 12.81 -2.51
CA HIS A 95 6.63 13.76 -2.74
C HIS A 95 5.87 13.32 -3.99
N VAL A 96 4.61 12.93 -3.81
CA VAL A 96 3.81 12.31 -4.86
C VAL A 96 3.34 13.36 -5.87
N THR A 97 4.10 13.50 -6.94
CA THR A 97 3.73 14.29 -8.11
C THR A 97 3.99 13.43 -9.35
N LYS A 98 3.31 13.74 -10.45
CA LYS A 98 3.53 13.03 -11.72
C LYS A 98 5.00 13.07 -12.14
N GLU A 99 5.63 14.23 -11.99
CA GLU A 99 7.05 14.41 -12.33
C GLU A 99 7.95 13.54 -11.49
N ASN A 100 7.77 13.54 -10.16
CA ASN A 100 8.61 12.77 -9.25
C ASN A 100 8.41 11.26 -9.44
N VAL A 101 7.18 10.82 -9.63
CA VAL A 101 6.90 9.40 -9.89
C VAL A 101 7.53 8.97 -11.20
N HIS A 102 7.39 9.76 -12.25
CA HIS A 102 8.00 9.48 -13.55
C HIS A 102 9.53 9.38 -13.44
N LYS A 103 10.14 10.35 -12.79
CA LYS A 103 11.59 10.42 -12.59
C LYS A 103 12.11 9.21 -11.81
N MET A 104 11.37 8.78 -10.77
CA MET A 104 11.80 7.70 -9.90
C MET A 104 11.63 6.30 -10.51
N PHE A 105 10.57 6.07 -11.26
CA PHE A 105 10.18 4.73 -11.70
C PHE A 105 10.32 4.50 -13.20
N LEU A 106 10.31 5.53 -14.03
CA LEU A 106 10.26 5.40 -15.49
C LEU A 106 11.52 5.93 -16.21
N ASN A 107 12.46 6.44 -15.47
CA ASN A 107 13.76 6.87 -16.01
C ASN A 107 14.86 5.86 -15.67
#